data_754faa356b01c0775ff2dcba418e3f64
#
_entry.id   754faa356b01c0775ff2dcba418e3f64
#
_cell.length_a   1.000
_cell.length_b   1.000
_cell.length_c   1.000
_cell.angle_alpha   90.00
_cell.angle_beta   90.00
_cell.angle_gamma   90.00
#
_symmetry.space_group_name_H-M   'P 1'
#
loop_
_entity.id
_entity.type
_entity.pdbx_description
1 polymer ?
#
loop_
_entity_poly.entity_id
_entity_poly.type
_entity_poly.pdbx_seq_one_letter_code
_entity_poly.pdbx_strand_id
1 'polypeptide(L)'
;MTVIYGRRRIGKSTLISEFVKDKKVIFYTATKVSKERNLELFSKQVTDVFLAGIQDINFRTIEAVFDFIAQNMSDEKILLVIDELPYWAEKDEALLSVLQKYIDTVWRDKNLKIILCGSALSFMENKVLSEKSPLFGRRDSQIKLEAFDYLDAAQFVPKYSYEDKAICYGITGGVAKYLSMIDPKKNLDENIVRLFFRTDGYLYDETRNLLTQEFSDITVVNNIIEQIASGKNTINVIANKINEKEPTILYSLEKLISVGLVEKKKCITEENNKKKTQYVLKDHMFKFWYAFIPKAASVIEMGQGKLYYKKAVKPVLHFFMGTVFEDMCRYYTFRQSVLEKFNCFITAVGTWWGTETVLNSNGEKVVQSVDIDVVALSEMEKKAVIGECKFKHEKIDKGIYEMLIRRANVISPTYDIITYILFSLSGYTKWFDTLQDEKVILVSLKEMYEQ
;
A
#
# COMPACT_ATOMS: atom_id res chain seq x y z
N MET A 1 6.54 -2.00 25.45
CA MET A 1 6.20 -0.89 24.52
C MET A 1 5.89 -1.45 23.13
N THR A 2 4.81 -0.98 22.48
CA THR A 2 4.42 -1.34 21.11
C THR A 2 4.57 -0.13 20.19
N VAL A 3 5.12 -0.33 19.00
CA VAL A 3 5.21 0.72 17.97
C VAL A 3 4.26 0.38 16.83
N ILE A 4 3.32 1.28 16.50
CA ILE A 4 2.37 1.15 15.39
C ILE A 4 2.69 2.24 14.37
N TYR A 5 3.00 1.85 13.14
CA TYR A 5 3.35 2.80 12.11
C TYR A 5 2.84 2.35 10.73
N GLY A 6 2.82 3.28 9.80
CA GLY A 6 2.32 3.07 8.46
C GLY A 6 1.86 4.39 7.87
N ARG A 7 1.62 4.42 6.55
CA ARG A 7 1.25 5.65 5.85
C ARG A 7 -0.02 6.29 6.41
N ARG A 8 -0.29 7.52 6.02
CA ARG A 8 -1.54 8.21 6.38
C ARG A 8 -2.75 7.49 5.83
N ARG A 9 -3.88 7.63 6.55
CA ARG A 9 -5.22 7.18 6.11
C ARG A 9 -5.46 5.68 6.07
N ILE A 10 -4.51 4.85 6.51
CA ILE A 10 -4.67 3.38 6.60
C ILE A 10 -5.38 2.89 7.88
N GLY A 11 -5.82 3.81 8.77
CA GLY A 11 -6.64 3.44 9.92
C GLY A 11 -5.89 3.23 11.24
N LYS A 12 -4.62 3.67 11.39
CA LYS A 12 -3.84 3.51 12.64
C LYS A 12 -4.58 4.02 13.87
N SER A 13 -5.01 5.29 13.87
CA SER A 13 -5.69 5.89 15.01
C SER A 13 -7.04 5.22 15.29
N THR A 14 -7.75 4.77 14.25
CA THR A 14 -8.99 4.00 14.40
C THR A 14 -8.73 2.66 15.09
N LEU A 15 -7.68 1.93 14.66
CA LEU A 15 -7.27 0.67 15.29
C LEU A 15 -6.93 0.86 16.76
N ILE A 16 -6.15 1.91 17.08
CA ILE A 16 -5.77 2.21 18.47
C ILE A 16 -7.01 2.62 19.28
N SER A 17 -7.87 3.49 18.74
CA SER A 17 -9.09 3.93 19.43
C SER A 17 -10.03 2.77 19.73
N GLU A 18 -10.14 1.79 18.81
CA GLU A 18 -10.92 0.58 19.04
C GLU A 18 -10.29 -0.31 20.12
N PHE A 19 -8.98 -0.46 20.09
CA PHE A 19 -8.24 -1.25 21.07
C PHE A 19 -8.33 -0.68 22.50
N VAL A 20 -8.38 0.65 22.66
CA VAL A 20 -8.37 1.29 23.98
C VAL A 20 -9.77 1.50 24.58
N LYS A 21 -10.84 1.17 23.85
CA LYS A 21 -12.19 1.15 24.41
C LYS A 21 -12.18 0.33 25.72
N ASP A 22 -12.91 0.76 26.68
CA ASP A 22 -13.06 0.10 27.99
C ASP A 22 -11.75 -0.06 28.80
N LYS A 23 -10.70 0.72 28.47
CA LYS A 23 -9.42 0.71 29.19
C LYS A 23 -9.10 2.10 29.71
N LYS A 24 -8.42 2.15 30.85
CA LYS A 24 -7.86 3.40 31.37
C LYS A 24 -6.69 3.82 30.49
N VAL A 25 -6.83 4.96 29.80
CA VAL A 25 -5.87 5.40 28.78
C VAL A 25 -5.58 6.89 28.88
N ILE A 26 -4.30 7.21 28.78
CA ILE A 26 -3.80 8.54 28.46
C ILE A 26 -3.59 8.55 26.95
N PHE A 27 -4.51 9.14 26.19
CA PHE A 27 -4.46 9.17 24.73
C PHE A 27 -4.11 10.59 24.27
N TYR A 28 -2.90 10.78 23.80
CA TYR A 28 -2.43 12.05 23.26
C TYR A 28 -2.10 11.94 21.78
N THR A 29 -2.66 12.85 20.99
CA THR A 29 -2.30 13.01 19.58
C THR A 29 -1.43 14.25 19.42
N ALA A 30 -0.16 14.06 19.10
CA ALA A 30 0.77 15.15 18.89
C ALA A 30 0.41 15.96 17.63
N THR A 31 0.66 17.27 17.68
CA THR A 31 0.33 18.21 16.61
C THR A 31 1.57 18.96 16.10
N LYS A 32 1.49 19.54 14.89
CA LYS A 32 2.59 20.32 14.29
C LYS A 32 2.72 21.73 14.96
N VAL A 33 3.03 21.76 16.24
CA VAL A 33 3.23 22.97 17.02
C VAL A 33 4.61 22.92 17.72
N SER A 34 4.94 23.95 18.54
CA SER A 34 6.19 23.94 19.32
C SER A 34 6.19 22.82 20.36
N LYS A 35 7.37 22.46 20.86
CA LYS A 35 7.51 21.44 21.93
C LYS A 35 6.79 21.86 23.22
N GLU A 36 6.81 23.14 23.55
CA GLU A 36 6.14 23.68 24.74
C GLU A 36 4.62 23.50 24.63
N ARG A 37 4.06 23.76 23.45
CA ARG A 37 2.62 23.60 23.24
C ARG A 37 2.21 22.11 23.24
N ASN A 38 3.02 21.22 22.65
CA ASN A 38 2.76 19.77 22.76
C ASN A 38 2.84 19.32 24.24
N LEU A 39 3.80 19.82 25.01
CA LEU A 39 3.92 19.51 26.44
C LEU A 39 2.69 19.98 27.23
N GLU A 40 2.23 21.20 26.99
CA GLU A 40 1.02 21.74 27.64
C GLU A 40 -0.22 20.89 27.33
N LEU A 41 -0.44 20.55 26.04
CA LEU A 41 -1.57 19.72 25.63
C LEU A 41 -1.49 18.29 26.18
N PHE A 42 -0.31 17.71 26.24
CA PHE A 42 -0.09 16.41 26.84
C PHE A 42 -0.32 16.44 28.35
N SER A 43 0.19 17.49 29.03
CA SER A 43 -0.04 17.71 30.47
C SER A 43 -1.53 17.72 30.82
N LYS A 44 -2.32 18.41 30.00
CA LYS A 44 -3.77 18.46 30.17
C LYS A 44 -4.40 17.07 30.05
N GLN A 45 -4.05 16.28 29.00
CA GLN A 45 -4.57 14.91 28.86
C GLN A 45 -4.22 14.03 30.05
N VAL A 46 -3.02 14.19 30.62
CA VAL A 46 -2.59 13.44 31.80
C VAL A 46 -3.38 13.85 33.05
N THR A 47 -3.55 15.15 33.26
CA THR A 47 -4.31 15.64 34.47
C THR A 47 -5.79 15.29 34.35
N ASP A 48 -6.40 15.34 33.18
CA ASP A 48 -7.79 14.91 32.94
C ASP A 48 -8.03 13.45 33.34
N VAL A 49 -7.07 12.55 33.11
CA VAL A 49 -7.18 11.12 33.42
C VAL A 49 -7.06 10.86 34.95
N PHE A 50 -6.17 11.61 35.66
CA PHE A 50 -5.89 11.33 37.04
C PHE A 50 -6.67 12.23 38.03
N LEU A 51 -7.02 13.45 37.62
CA LEU A 51 -7.62 14.47 38.49
C LEU A 51 -9.07 14.81 38.10
N ALA A 52 -9.67 14.12 37.15
CA ALA A 52 -11.06 14.31 36.73
C ALA A 52 -11.44 15.77 36.45
N GLY A 53 -10.51 16.56 35.90
CA GLY A 53 -10.74 17.95 35.51
C GLY A 53 -10.73 18.96 36.65
N ILE A 54 -10.23 18.61 37.84
CA ILE A 54 -10.26 19.48 39.05
C ILE A 54 -9.28 20.66 38.92
N GLN A 55 -8.17 20.53 38.23
CA GLN A 55 -7.23 21.63 37.94
C GLN A 55 -6.34 21.30 36.73
N ASP A 56 -6.12 22.31 35.87
CA ASP A 56 -5.05 22.27 34.83
C ASP A 56 -3.68 22.49 35.54
N ILE A 57 -2.91 21.42 35.72
CA ILE A 57 -1.52 21.53 36.16
C ILE A 57 -0.66 21.72 34.92
N ASN A 58 0.04 22.84 34.85
CA ASN A 58 0.98 23.11 33.73
C ASN A 58 2.38 22.67 34.18
N PHE A 59 2.84 21.54 33.63
CA PHE A 59 4.20 21.04 33.91
C PHE A 59 5.21 21.77 33.02
N ARG A 60 6.38 22.11 33.58
CA ARG A 60 7.45 22.83 32.85
C ARG A 60 8.32 21.90 32.00
N THR A 61 8.36 20.61 32.32
CA THR A 61 9.19 19.62 31.60
C THR A 61 8.42 18.32 31.42
N ILE A 62 8.82 17.54 30.42
CA ILE A 62 8.22 16.24 30.15
C ILE A 62 8.49 15.24 31.29
N GLU A 63 9.66 15.35 31.94
CA GLU A 63 10.01 14.54 33.09
C GLU A 63 9.02 14.75 34.21
N ALA A 64 8.64 16.00 34.50
CA ALA A 64 7.65 16.29 35.57
C ALA A 64 6.28 15.65 35.25
N VAL A 65 5.87 15.61 33.98
CA VAL A 65 4.65 14.89 33.57
C VAL A 65 4.79 13.39 33.80
N PHE A 66 5.94 12.83 33.40
CA PHE A 66 6.20 11.40 33.54
C PHE A 66 6.32 10.95 35.00
N ASP A 67 6.92 11.79 35.86
CA ASP A 67 6.95 11.58 37.32
C ASP A 67 5.52 11.62 37.90
N PHE A 68 4.71 12.57 37.47
CA PHE A 68 3.31 12.67 37.90
C PHE A 68 2.52 11.42 37.51
N ILE A 69 2.70 10.91 36.27
CA ILE A 69 2.09 9.64 35.87
C ILE A 69 2.51 8.53 36.79
N ALA A 70 3.82 8.37 37.07
CA ALA A 70 4.36 7.30 37.92
C ALA A 70 3.85 7.36 39.37
N GLN A 71 3.68 8.55 39.92
CA GLN A 71 3.20 8.78 41.29
C GLN A 71 1.70 8.51 41.45
N ASN A 72 0.92 8.76 40.38
CA ASN A 72 -0.55 8.61 40.43
C ASN A 72 -1.05 7.28 39.86
N MET A 73 -0.14 6.39 39.42
CA MET A 73 -0.49 5.03 39.05
C MET A 73 -0.81 4.18 40.27
N SER A 74 -1.99 3.54 40.25
CA SER A 74 -2.34 2.42 41.11
C SER A 74 -1.85 1.09 40.50
N ASP A 75 -2.24 -0.03 41.11
CA ASP A 75 -1.99 -1.38 40.55
C ASP A 75 -2.78 -1.64 39.27
N GLU A 76 -3.72 -0.78 38.91
CA GLU A 76 -4.50 -0.86 37.68
C GLU A 76 -3.63 -0.59 36.44
N LYS A 77 -3.86 -1.39 35.40
CA LYS A 77 -3.15 -1.23 34.12
C LYS A 77 -3.56 0.04 33.40
N ILE A 78 -2.58 0.88 33.08
CA ILE A 78 -2.78 2.12 32.31
C ILE A 78 -2.11 1.98 30.94
N LEU A 79 -2.80 2.51 29.93
CA LEU A 79 -2.24 2.66 28.58
C LEU A 79 -1.79 4.12 28.39
N LEU A 80 -0.56 4.30 27.93
CA LEU A 80 -0.06 5.58 27.42
C LEU A 80 0.05 5.48 25.90
N VAL A 81 -0.76 6.24 25.19
CA VAL A 81 -0.74 6.31 23.72
C VAL A 81 -0.24 7.68 23.31
N ILE A 82 0.84 7.71 22.51
CA ILE A 82 1.30 8.92 21.83
C ILE A 82 1.11 8.69 20.32
N ASP A 83 0.02 9.24 19.81
CA ASP A 83 -0.29 9.20 18.37
C ASP A 83 0.37 10.36 17.65
N GLU A 84 0.78 10.18 16.41
CA GLU A 84 1.56 11.12 15.58
C GLU A 84 2.83 11.62 16.30
N LEU A 85 3.51 10.72 17.02
CA LEU A 85 4.78 10.98 17.72
C LEU A 85 5.79 11.80 16.91
N PRO A 86 5.96 11.59 15.59
CA PRO A 86 6.91 12.38 14.78
C PRO A 86 6.73 13.89 14.91
N TYR A 87 5.50 14.40 15.02
CA TYR A 87 5.25 15.83 15.13
C TYR A 87 5.83 16.47 16.40
N TRP A 88 5.86 15.72 17.49
CA TRP A 88 6.48 16.19 18.73
C TRP A 88 7.99 15.96 18.71
N ALA A 89 8.42 14.73 18.41
CA ALA A 89 9.82 14.35 18.49
C ALA A 89 10.74 15.07 17.48
N GLU A 90 10.21 15.55 16.34
CA GLU A 90 10.97 16.44 15.44
C GLU A 90 11.23 17.82 16.02
N LYS A 91 10.44 18.27 16.99
CA LYS A 91 10.58 19.57 17.67
C LYS A 91 11.25 19.46 19.04
N ASP A 92 11.34 18.25 19.57
CA ASP A 92 11.96 17.94 20.87
C ASP A 92 12.86 16.71 20.74
N GLU A 93 14.14 16.96 20.40
CA GLU A 93 15.12 15.89 20.21
C GLU A 93 15.37 15.04 21.46
N ALA A 94 15.10 15.60 22.66
CA ALA A 94 15.27 14.91 23.93
C ALA A 94 14.14 13.91 24.23
N LEU A 95 12.96 14.07 23.62
CA LEU A 95 11.77 13.28 23.96
C LEU A 95 12.02 11.75 23.94
N LEU A 96 12.67 11.25 22.89
CA LEU A 96 12.93 9.81 22.77
C LEU A 96 13.91 9.31 23.84
N SER A 97 14.91 10.11 24.21
CA SER A 97 15.88 9.77 25.25
C SER A 97 15.24 9.84 26.65
N VAL A 98 14.35 10.79 26.87
CA VAL A 98 13.59 10.88 28.15
C VAL A 98 12.64 9.68 28.27
N LEU A 99 11.91 9.33 27.20
CA LEU A 99 11.09 8.12 27.18
C LEU A 99 11.92 6.86 27.49
N GLN A 100 13.11 6.73 26.87
CA GLN A 100 14.04 5.65 27.15
C GLN A 100 14.35 5.56 28.64
N LYS A 101 14.80 6.69 29.24
CA LYS A 101 15.16 6.76 30.67
C LYS A 101 14.01 6.26 31.55
N TYR A 102 12.79 6.75 31.30
CA TYR A 102 11.63 6.38 32.12
C TYR A 102 11.21 4.93 31.95
N ILE A 103 11.28 4.38 30.74
CA ILE A 103 11.01 2.96 30.48
C ILE A 103 12.02 2.08 31.22
N ASP A 104 13.29 2.45 31.23
CA ASP A 104 14.38 1.65 31.84
C ASP A 104 14.41 1.77 33.37
N THR A 105 13.84 2.83 33.95
CA THR A 105 13.96 3.14 35.38
C THR A 105 12.60 3.24 36.06
N VAL A 106 11.98 4.42 36.04
CA VAL A 106 10.79 4.78 36.80
C VAL A 106 9.57 3.90 36.50
N TRP A 107 9.39 3.51 35.22
CA TRP A 107 8.23 2.74 34.75
C TRP A 107 8.50 1.24 34.65
N ARG A 108 9.72 0.79 34.91
CA ARG A 108 10.14 -0.60 34.73
C ARG A 108 9.20 -1.60 35.44
N ASP A 109 8.85 -1.32 36.69
CA ASP A 109 8.02 -2.19 37.53
C ASP A 109 6.58 -1.69 37.64
N LYS A 110 6.18 -0.72 36.82
CA LYS A 110 4.82 -0.17 36.78
C LYS A 110 3.94 -0.91 35.79
N ASN A 111 2.66 -1.01 36.07
CA ASN A 111 1.68 -1.62 35.20
C ASN A 111 1.26 -0.65 34.06
N LEU A 112 2.27 -0.10 33.33
CA LEU A 112 2.13 0.82 32.22
C LEU A 112 2.44 0.12 30.90
N LYS A 113 1.51 0.22 29.94
CA LYS A 113 1.74 -0.18 28.55
C LYS A 113 1.80 1.04 27.67
N ILE A 114 2.82 1.12 26.81
CA ILE A 114 3.08 2.28 25.96
C ILE A 114 2.82 1.88 24.50
N ILE A 115 2.06 2.71 23.79
CA ILE A 115 1.86 2.63 22.34
C ILE A 115 2.37 3.92 21.72
N LEU A 116 3.38 3.82 20.87
CA LEU A 116 3.88 4.91 20.04
C LEU A 116 3.38 4.73 18.63
N CYS A 117 2.73 5.75 18.09
CA CYS A 117 2.17 5.70 16.75
C CYS A 117 2.67 6.86 15.89
N GLY A 118 2.82 6.61 14.59
CA GLY A 118 3.21 7.67 13.66
C GLY A 118 2.95 7.32 12.18
N SER A 119 2.63 8.36 11.40
CA SER A 119 2.40 8.25 9.97
C SER A 119 3.61 8.57 9.11
N ALA A 120 4.61 9.26 9.65
CA ALA A 120 5.88 9.56 8.95
C ALA A 120 6.78 8.31 8.95
N LEU A 121 6.64 7.46 7.92
CA LEU A 121 7.33 6.17 7.82
C LEU A 121 8.83 6.30 8.00
N SER A 122 9.47 7.24 7.28
CA SER A 122 10.92 7.47 7.36
C SER A 122 11.37 7.84 8.78
N PHE A 123 10.60 8.67 9.50
CA PHE A 123 10.90 9.01 10.89
C PHE A 123 10.77 7.78 11.79
N MET A 124 9.67 7.04 11.67
CA MET A 124 9.44 5.85 12.50
C MET A 124 10.53 4.80 12.28
N GLU A 125 10.89 4.52 11.04
CA GLU A 125 11.90 3.51 10.70
C GLU A 125 13.32 3.96 11.13
N ASN A 126 13.71 5.23 10.87
CA ASN A 126 15.08 5.70 11.08
C ASN A 126 15.35 6.27 12.47
N LYS A 127 14.33 6.83 13.16
CA LYS A 127 14.52 7.50 14.47
C LYS A 127 13.93 6.70 15.64
N VAL A 128 12.87 5.92 15.42
CA VAL A 128 12.22 5.15 16.49
C VAL A 128 12.65 3.69 16.48
N LEU A 129 12.69 3.06 15.29
CA LEU A 129 12.92 1.62 15.16
C LEU A 129 14.37 1.23 14.90
N SER A 130 15.21 2.15 14.41
CA SER A 130 16.60 1.86 14.05
C SER A 130 17.47 1.52 15.26
N GLU A 131 18.58 0.83 15.02
CA GLU A 131 19.58 0.48 16.05
C GLU A 131 20.19 1.69 16.75
N LYS A 132 20.18 2.84 16.09
CA LYS A 132 20.68 4.13 16.65
C LYS A 132 19.64 4.86 17.50
N SER A 133 18.41 4.35 17.59
CA SER A 133 17.36 4.96 18.37
C SER A 133 17.59 4.76 19.87
N PRO A 134 17.31 5.78 20.72
CA PRO A 134 17.24 5.57 22.16
C PRO A 134 16.25 4.48 22.59
N LEU A 135 15.21 4.24 21.78
CA LEU A 135 14.17 3.24 22.06
C LEU A 135 14.50 1.83 21.52
N PHE A 136 15.67 1.65 20.88
CA PHE A 136 16.09 0.33 20.41
C PHE A 136 16.18 -0.70 21.56
N GLY A 137 15.66 -1.90 21.32
CA GLY A 137 15.62 -2.98 22.32
C GLY A 137 14.55 -2.85 23.42
N ARG A 138 13.73 -1.78 23.42
CA ARG A 138 12.68 -1.53 24.42
C ARG A 138 11.27 -1.80 23.93
N ARG A 139 11.15 -2.18 22.66
CA ARG A 139 9.87 -2.60 22.06
C ARG A 139 9.65 -4.09 22.27
N ASP A 140 8.47 -4.47 22.71
CA ASP A 140 7.99 -5.85 22.75
C ASP A 140 7.41 -6.27 21.40
N SER A 141 6.83 -5.30 20.66
CA SER A 141 6.21 -5.54 19.38
C SER A 141 6.24 -4.30 18.48
N GLN A 142 6.19 -4.54 17.16
CA GLN A 142 5.99 -3.50 16.17
C GLN A 142 4.96 -3.97 15.15
N ILE A 143 4.08 -3.06 14.75
CA ILE A 143 3.04 -3.30 13.77
C ILE A 143 3.19 -2.28 12.66
N LYS A 144 3.63 -2.73 11.49
CA LYS A 144 3.56 -1.94 10.27
C LYS A 144 2.18 -2.16 9.67
N LEU A 145 1.31 -1.16 9.79
CA LEU A 145 -0.02 -1.23 9.22
C LEU A 145 0.06 -0.91 7.73
N GLU A 146 -0.39 -1.84 6.90
CA GLU A 146 -0.49 -1.68 5.45
C GLU A 146 -1.95 -1.39 5.06
N ALA A 147 -2.18 -1.03 3.78
CA ALA A 147 -3.52 -0.96 3.25
C ALA A 147 -4.16 -2.36 3.24
N PHE A 148 -5.48 -2.42 3.29
CA PHE A 148 -6.21 -3.68 3.15
C PHE A 148 -5.92 -4.35 1.81
N ASP A 149 -5.83 -5.66 1.82
CA ASP A 149 -5.84 -6.43 0.59
C ASP A 149 -7.24 -6.43 -0.06
N TYR A 150 -7.37 -7.06 -1.22
CA TYR A 150 -8.62 -7.06 -1.96
C TYR A 150 -9.75 -7.82 -1.25
N LEU A 151 -9.43 -8.79 -0.39
CA LEU A 151 -10.41 -9.58 0.38
C LEU A 151 -10.96 -8.74 1.55
N ASP A 152 -10.08 -8.10 2.30
CA ASP A 152 -10.46 -7.23 3.40
C ASP A 152 -11.19 -5.98 2.89
N ALA A 153 -10.73 -5.39 1.79
CA ALA A 153 -11.40 -4.26 1.14
C ALA A 153 -12.83 -4.59 0.70
N ALA A 154 -13.08 -5.83 0.26
CA ALA A 154 -14.41 -6.30 -0.14
C ALA A 154 -15.44 -6.29 1.00
N GLN A 155 -15.00 -6.35 2.26
CA GLN A 155 -15.89 -6.30 3.43
C GLN A 155 -16.58 -4.94 3.60
N PHE A 156 -16.03 -3.86 3.05
CA PHE A 156 -16.65 -2.54 3.05
C PHE A 156 -17.84 -2.45 2.08
N VAL A 157 -17.88 -3.32 1.06
CA VAL A 157 -18.89 -3.34 0.01
C VAL A 157 -19.44 -4.76 -0.21
N PRO A 158 -20.00 -5.41 0.82
CA PRO A 158 -20.35 -6.84 0.79
C PRO A 158 -21.37 -7.21 -0.29
N LYS A 159 -22.23 -6.25 -0.67
CA LYS A 159 -23.31 -6.44 -1.65
C LYS A 159 -22.88 -6.20 -3.11
N TYR A 160 -21.66 -5.71 -3.35
CA TYR A 160 -21.16 -5.48 -4.69
C TYR A 160 -20.87 -6.83 -5.38
N SER A 161 -20.97 -6.85 -6.70
CA SER A 161 -20.47 -7.97 -7.50
C SER A 161 -18.96 -8.16 -7.29
N TYR A 162 -18.42 -9.32 -7.59
CA TYR A 162 -16.97 -9.54 -7.47
C TYR A 162 -16.16 -8.57 -8.35
N GLU A 163 -16.67 -8.26 -9.54
CA GLU A 163 -16.07 -7.26 -10.43
C GLU A 163 -16.08 -5.86 -9.79
N ASP A 164 -17.23 -5.41 -9.26
CA ASP A 164 -17.32 -4.11 -8.58
C ASP A 164 -16.45 -4.04 -7.31
N LYS A 165 -16.31 -5.16 -6.58
CA LYS A 165 -15.39 -5.26 -5.44
C LYS A 165 -13.94 -5.09 -5.88
N ALA A 166 -13.53 -5.74 -6.97
CA ALA A 166 -12.19 -5.60 -7.52
C ALA A 166 -11.93 -4.17 -8.01
N ILE A 167 -12.87 -3.54 -8.70
CA ILE A 167 -12.76 -2.15 -9.15
C ILE A 167 -12.72 -1.20 -7.94
N CYS A 168 -13.57 -1.42 -6.92
CA CYS A 168 -13.55 -0.64 -5.68
C CYS A 168 -12.17 -0.68 -5.02
N TYR A 169 -11.56 -1.87 -4.91
CA TYR A 169 -10.18 -2.03 -4.46
C TYR A 169 -9.20 -1.27 -5.36
N GLY A 170 -9.32 -1.41 -6.69
CA GLY A 170 -8.44 -0.76 -7.66
C GLY A 170 -8.47 0.78 -7.63
N ILE A 171 -9.61 1.40 -7.29
CA ILE A 171 -9.72 2.87 -7.21
C ILE A 171 -9.40 3.42 -5.82
N THR A 172 -9.41 2.60 -4.77
CA THR A 172 -9.14 3.01 -3.38
C THR A 172 -7.78 2.56 -2.87
N GLY A 173 -7.14 1.60 -3.55
CA GLY A 173 -5.88 1.00 -3.13
C GLY A 173 -5.96 0.29 -1.78
N GLY A 174 -7.14 -0.15 -1.34
CA GLY A 174 -7.34 -0.77 -0.03
C GLY A 174 -7.16 0.20 1.16
N VAL A 175 -7.05 1.51 0.92
CA VAL A 175 -6.82 2.50 1.98
C VAL A 175 -8.10 2.67 2.80
N ALA A 176 -8.04 2.40 4.11
CA ALA A 176 -9.18 2.38 5.02
C ALA A 176 -10.06 3.64 4.93
N LYS A 177 -9.44 4.82 4.89
CA LYS A 177 -10.16 6.09 4.76
C LYS A 177 -10.94 6.20 3.46
N TYR A 178 -10.37 5.76 2.34
CA TYR A 178 -11.03 5.84 1.04
C TYR A 178 -12.16 4.81 0.93
N LEU A 179 -11.93 3.60 1.43
CA LEU A 179 -12.96 2.56 1.52
C LEU A 179 -14.14 3.02 2.38
N SER A 180 -13.90 3.66 3.53
CA SER A 180 -14.95 4.17 4.41
C SER A 180 -15.81 5.27 3.76
N MET A 181 -15.36 5.87 2.67
CA MET A 181 -16.11 6.86 1.91
C MET A 181 -17.01 6.27 0.84
N ILE A 182 -16.85 5.01 0.49
CA ILE A 182 -17.76 4.31 -0.42
C ILE A 182 -19.11 4.15 0.29
N ASP A 183 -20.15 4.66 -0.33
CA ASP A 183 -21.52 4.47 0.15
C ASP A 183 -22.03 3.10 -0.36
N PRO A 184 -22.20 2.10 0.50
CA PRO A 184 -22.60 0.76 0.07
C PRO A 184 -24.06 0.67 -0.42
N LYS A 185 -24.85 1.76 -0.27
CA LYS A 185 -26.20 1.86 -0.80
C LYS A 185 -26.25 2.36 -2.24
N LYS A 186 -25.14 2.93 -2.73
CA LYS A 186 -24.99 3.41 -4.10
C LYS A 186 -24.24 2.37 -4.93
N ASN A 187 -24.50 2.37 -6.24
CA ASN A 187 -23.70 1.57 -7.15
C ASN A 187 -22.28 2.14 -7.29
N LEU A 188 -21.38 1.35 -7.87
CA LEU A 188 -19.97 1.72 -8.02
C LEU A 188 -19.79 3.00 -8.85
N ASP A 189 -20.48 3.14 -9.98
CA ASP A 189 -20.38 4.31 -10.86
C ASP A 189 -20.76 5.61 -10.12
N GLU A 190 -21.81 5.58 -9.31
CA GLU A 190 -22.24 6.73 -8.50
C GLU A 190 -21.19 7.11 -7.46
N ASN A 191 -20.55 6.13 -6.83
CA ASN A 191 -19.45 6.36 -5.89
C ASN A 191 -18.23 6.94 -6.58
N ILE A 192 -17.82 6.41 -7.74
CA ILE A 192 -16.71 6.94 -8.52
C ILE A 192 -16.94 8.39 -8.90
N VAL A 193 -18.12 8.70 -9.46
CA VAL A 193 -18.47 10.07 -9.85
C VAL A 193 -18.46 11.00 -8.65
N ARG A 194 -19.06 10.60 -7.53
CA ARG A 194 -19.15 11.41 -6.32
C ARG A 194 -17.79 11.71 -5.70
N LEU A 195 -16.87 10.75 -5.74
CA LEU A 195 -15.58 10.86 -5.06
C LEU A 195 -14.51 11.52 -5.92
N PHE A 196 -14.49 11.28 -7.24
CA PHE A 196 -13.40 11.67 -8.13
C PHE A 196 -13.79 12.72 -9.19
N PHE A 197 -15.05 12.75 -9.66
CA PHE A 197 -15.47 13.54 -10.82
C PHE A 197 -16.39 14.71 -10.45
N ARG A 198 -16.22 15.23 -9.23
CA ARG A 198 -16.85 16.45 -8.73
C ARG A 198 -15.80 17.28 -8.02
N THR A 199 -15.87 18.60 -8.11
CA THR A 199 -14.94 19.53 -7.42
C THR A 199 -15.03 19.46 -5.90
N ASP A 200 -16.20 19.06 -5.34
CA ASP A 200 -16.41 18.78 -3.92
C ASP A 200 -16.17 17.32 -3.55
N GLY A 201 -15.72 16.49 -4.50
CA GLY A 201 -15.39 15.08 -4.28
C GLY A 201 -14.10 14.93 -3.47
N TYR A 202 -14.13 14.15 -2.41
CA TYR A 202 -12.99 14.02 -1.50
C TYR A 202 -11.70 13.55 -2.21
N LEU A 203 -11.80 12.66 -3.19
CA LEU A 203 -10.65 12.11 -3.90
C LEU A 203 -10.24 12.93 -5.12
N TYR A 204 -10.97 14.01 -5.43
CA TYR A 204 -10.62 14.92 -6.53
C TYR A 204 -9.27 15.61 -6.29
N ASP A 205 -9.09 16.18 -5.08
CA ASP A 205 -7.85 16.89 -4.70
C ASP A 205 -6.92 16.07 -3.79
N GLU A 206 -7.26 14.80 -3.53
CA GLU A 206 -6.60 14.00 -2.52
C GLU A 206 -5.12 13.76 -2.79
N THR A 207 -4.74 13.51 -4.04
CA THR A 207 -3.33 13.32 -4.42
C THR A 207 -2.50 14.54 -4.11
N ARG A 208 -3.00 15.73 -4.47
CA ARG A 208 -2.35 17.02 -4.17
C ARG A 208 -2.24 17.24 -2.67
N ASN A 209 -3.33 17.02 -1.93
CA ASN A 209 -3.36 17.17 -0.48
C ASN A 209 -2.35 16.26 0.21
N LEU A 210 -2.24 15.01 -0.23
CA LEU A 210 -1.30 14.05 0.34
C LEU A 210 0.15 14.44 0.01
N LEU A 211 0.44 14.81 -1.24
CA LEU A 211 1.78 15.25 -1.64
C LEU A 211 2.22 16.51 -0.87
N THR A 212 1.35 17.49 -0.70
CA THR A 212 1.65 18.73 0.06
C THR A 212 1.94 18.44 1.56
N GLN A 213 1.36 17.38 2.11
CA GLN A 213 1.61 16.98 3.50
C GLN A 213 2.94 16.28 3.69
N GLU A 214 3.44 15.58 2.66
CA GLU A 214 4.66 14.75 2.72
C GLU A 214 5.89 15.43 2.12
N PHE A 215 5.71 16.39 1.19
CA PHE A 215 6.79 17.03 0.45
C PHE A 215 6.73 18.57 0.56
N SER A 216 7.88 19.20 0.72
CA SER A 216 8.00 20.68 0.73
C SER A 216 7.89 21.29 -0.66
N ASP A 217 8.43 20.60 -1.67
CA ASP A 217 8.29 20.94 -3.10
C ASP A 217 7.60 19.79 -3.82
N ILE A 218 6.39 20.06 -4.29
CA ILE A 218 5.56 19.06 -4.97
C ILE A 218 5.76 19.06 -6.49
N THR A 219 6.42 20.06 -7.06
CA THR A 219 6.50 20.23 -8.52
C THR A 219 7.27 19.09 -9.18
N VAL A 220 8.50 18.85 -8.75
CA VAL A 220 9.34 17.76 -9.27
C VAL A 220 8.72 16.41 -8.97
N VAL A 221 8.20 16.25 -7.76
CA VAL A 221 7.57 14.99 -7.32
C VAL A 221 6.33 14.67 -8.16
N ASN A 222 5.46 15.66 -8.41
CA ASN A 222 4.28 15.49 -9.25
C ASN A 222 4.66 15.11 -10.68
N ASN A 223 5.65 15.81 -11.28
CA ASN A 223 6.14 15.49 -12.62
C ASN A 223 6.69 14.06 -12.72
N ILE A 224 7.42 13.59 -11.70
CA ILE A 224 7.93 12.20 -11.65
C ILE A 224 6.75 11.21 -11.63
N ILE A 225 5.76 11.42 -10.76
CA ILE A 225 4.59 10.56 -10.66
C ILE A 225 3.82 10.52 -11.99
N GLU A 226 3.66 11.66 -12.63
CA GLU A 226 2.99 11.75 -13.93
C GLU A 226 3.72 10.96 -15.03
N GLN A 227 5.07 11.02 -15.07
CA GLN A 227 5.85 10.21 -15.98
C GLN A 227 5.68 8.71 -15.70
N ILE A 228 5.76 8.29 -14.43
CA ILE A 228 5.55 6.90 -14.03
C ILE A 228 4.13 6.43 -14.42
N ALA A 229 3.11 7.24 -14.15
CA ALA A 229 1.71 6.95 -14.52
C ALA A 229 1.52 6.82 -16.04
N SER A 230 2.36 7.50 -16.84
CA SER A 230 2.37 7.40 -18.31
C SER A 230 3.22 6.24 -18.86
N GLY A 231 3.75 5.36 -17.97
CA GLY A 231 4.57 4.21 -18.33
C GLY A 231 6.06 4.51 -18.52
N LYS A 232 6.54 5.72 -18.14
CA LYS A 232 7.97 6.08 -18.13
C LYS A 232 8.55 5.69 -16.77
N ASN A 233 9.15 4.51 -16.69
CA ASN A 233 9.42 3.81 -15.43
C ASN A 233 10.91 3.61 -15.10
N THR A 234 11.84 4.22 -15.87
CA THR A 234 13.28 4.17 -15.59
C THR A 234 13.83 5.57 -15.31
N ILE A 235 14.87 5.68 -14.46
CA ILE A 235 15.45 6.95 -14.03
C ILE A 235 15.82 7.82 -15.22
N ASN A 236 16.56 7.28 -16.20
CA ASN A 236 17.06 8.03 -17.34
C ASN A 236 15.91 8.58 -18.20
N VAL A 237 14.86 7.77 -18.41
CA VAL A 237 13.69 8.20 -19.19
C VAL A 237 12.92 9.29 -18.47
N ILE A 238 12.73 9.17 -17.15
CA ILE A 238 12.06 10.20 -16.33
C ILE A 238 12.89 11.48 -16.35
N ALA A 239 14.20 11.41 -16.05
CA ALA A 239 15.11 12.54 -16.01
C ALA A 239 15.09 13.35 -17.31
N ASN A 240 15.20 12.66 -18.45
CA ASN A 240 15.14 13.28 -19.77
C ASN A 240 13.78 13.95 -20.07
N LYS A 241 12.68 13.35 -19.61
CA LYS A 241 11.32 13.87 -19.90
C LYS A 241 10.98 15.14 -19.13
N ILE A 242 11.47 15.26 -17.89
CA ILE A 242 11.18 16.42 -17.05
C ILE A 242 12.36 17.41 -16.99
N ASN A 243 13.44 17.13 -17.76
CA ASN A 243 14.66 17.95 -17.83
C ASN A 243 15.33 18.17 -16.47
N GLU A 244 15.45 17.10 -15.68
CA GLU A 244 16.08 17.09 -14.38
C GLU A 244 17.26 16.12 -14.34
N LYS A 245 18.20 16.36 -13.39
CA LYS A 245 19.37 15.50 -13.21
C LYS A 245 18.98 14.18 -12.53
N GLU A 246 19.58 13.07 -12.94
CA GLU A 246 19.32 11.74 -12.35
C GLU A 246 19.44 11.68 -10.82
N PRO A 247 20.43 12.33 -10.15
CA PRO A 247 20.49 12.35 -8.68
C PRO A 247 19.26 12.98 -8.03
N THR A 248 18.69 14.06 -8.62
CA THR A 248 17.45 14.70 -8.15
C THR A 248 16.27 13.74 -8.26
N ILE A 249 16.18 13.03 -9.40
CA ILE A 249 15.14 12.01 -9.61
C ILE A 249 15.26 10.88 -8.60
N LEU A 250 16.49 10.37 -8.41
CA LEU A 250 16.73 9.27 -7.46
C LEU A 250 16.33 9.65 -6.04
N TYR A 251 16.72 10.83 -5.58
CA TYR A 251 16.35 11.35 -4.26
C TYR A 251 14.83 11.45 -4.07
N SER A 252 14.14 11.99 -5.10
CA SER A 252 12.68 12.12 -5.07
C SER A 252 11.97 10.76 -5.11
N LEU A 253 12.50 9.81 -5.91
CA LEU A 253 12.00 8.44 -5.96
C LEU A 253 12.18 7.71 -4.61
N GLU A 254 13.31 7.87 -3.94
CA GLU A 254 13.55 7.29 -2.62
C GLU A 254 12.55 7.83 -1.58
N LYS A 255 12.25 9.13 -1.63
CA LYS A 255 11.18 9.71 -0.81
C LYS A 255 9.80 9.15 -1.16
N LEU A 256 9.45 9.06 -2.45
CA LEU A 256 8.18 8.48 -2.89
C LEU A 256 8.02 7.03 -2.47
N ILE A 257 9.12 6.26 -2.48
CA ILE A 257 9.14 4.88 -1.98
C ILE A 257 8.94 4.86 -0.47
N SER A 258 9.62 5.74 0.27
CA SER A 258 9.53 5.80 1.73
C SER A 258 8.13 6.14 2.24
N VAL A 259 7.32 6.88 1.45
CA VAL A 259 5.91 7.16 1.77
C VAL A 259 4.93 6.15 1.15
N GLY A 260 5.43 5.12 0.47
CA GLY A 260 4.64 4.03 -0.09
C GLY A 260 3.80 4.38 -1.32
N LEU A 261 4.17 5.43 -2.07
CA LEU A 261 3.49 5.82 -3.31
C LEU A 261 4.08 5.15 -4.55
N VAL A 262 5.38 4.90 -4.54
CA VAL A 262 6.14 4.26 -5.61
C VAL A 262 6.85 3.03 -5.06
N GLU A 263 7.08 2.05 -5.89
CA GLU A 263 7.92 0.89 -5.58
C GLU A 263 8.93 0.62 -6.69
N LYS A 264 10.03 -0.05 -6.31
CA LYS A 264 11.00 -0.62 -7.26
C LYS A 264 10.50 -1.99 -7.70
N LYS A 265 10.04 -2.11 -8.92
CA LYS A 265 9.71 -3.39 -9.54
C LYS A 265 10.97 -3.98 -10.16
N LYS A 266 11.30 -5.20 -9.80
CA LYS A 266 12.46 -5.94 -10.30
C LYS A 266 11.99 -7.19 -11.02
N CYS A 267 12.70 -7.58 -12.08
CA CYS A 267 12.48 -8.86 -12.73
C CYS A 267 12.84 -9.97 -11.74
N ILE A 268 11.92 -10.90 -11.46
CA ILE A 268 12.04 -11.87 -10.37
C ILE A 268 13.26 -12.80 -10.52
N THR A 269 13.68 -13.08 -11.76
CA THR A 269 14.87 -13.90 -12.03
C THR A 269 16.18 -13.11 -12.08
N GLU A 270 16.11 -11.77 -12.04
CA GLU A 270 17.26 -10.87 -12.20
C GLU A 270 17.21 -9.69 -11.21
N GLU A 271 16.93 -9.95 -9.95
CA GLU A 271 16.75 -8.93 -8.91
C GLU A 271 17.94 -7.98 -8.74
N ASN A 272 19.16 -8.44 -9.03
CA ASN A 272 20.37 -7.64 -8.94
C ASN A 272 20.68 -6.83 -10.20
N ASN A 273 19.91 -6.99 -11.28
CA ASN A 273 20.11 -6.28 -12.54
C ASN A 273 19.52 -4.86 -12.47
N LYS A 274 20.36 -3.88 -12.17
CA LYS A 274 19.96 -2.47 -12.08
C LYS A 274 19.35 -1.93 -13.38
N LYS A 275 19.71 -2.46 -14.54
CA LYS A 275 19.18 -2.04 -15.86
C LYS A 275 17.72 -2.49 -16.06
N LYS A 276 17.30 -3.55 -15.36
CA LYS A 276 15.93 -4.07 -15.35
C LYS A 276 15.08 -3.53 -14.17
N THR A 277 15.57 -2.51 -13.44
CA THR A 277 14.78 -1.88 -12.38
C THR A 277 13.78 -0.90 -12.98
N GLN A 278 12.52 -1.06 -12.63
CA GLN A 278 11.44 -0.16 -12.98
C GLN A 278 10.86 0.49 -11.72
N TYR A 279 10.39 1.72 -11.87
CA TYR A 279 9.66 2.44 -10.81
C TYR A 279 8.20 2.50 -11.20
N VAL A 280 7.33 1.98 -10.36
CA VAL A 280 5.89 1.91 -10.62
C VAL A 280 5.11 2.53 -9.47
N LEU A 281 3.93 3.06 -9.75
CA LEU A 281 3.02 3.50 -8.69
C LEU A 281 2.54 2.28 -7.91
N LYS A 282 2.78 2.26 -6.60
CA LYS A 282 2.27 1.24 -5.70
C LYS A 282 0.80 1.51 -5.34
N ASP A 283 0.45 2.76 -5.13
CA ASP A 283 -0.88 3.18 -4.73
C ASP A 283 -1.86 3.18 -5.90
N HIS A 284 -2.88 2.32 -5.86
CA HIS A 284 -3.86 2.19 -6.94
C HIS A 284 -4.75 3.43 -7.08
N MET A 285 -5.07 4.15 -5.98
CA MET A 285 -5.83 5.40 -6.05
C MET A 285 -5.04 6.47 -6.81
N PHE A 286 -3.72 6.56 -6.58
CA PHE A 286 -2.84 7.43 -7.36
C PHE A 286 -2.78 7.00 -8.82
N LYS A 287 -2.67 5.68 -9.11
CA LYS A 287 -2.75 5.15 -10.50
C LYS A 287 -4.03 5.62 -11.18
N PHE A 288 -5.19 5.46 -10.52
CA PHE A 288 -6.49 5.86 -11.06
C PHE A 288 -6.56 7.38 -11.27
N TRP A 289 -6.15 8.14 -10.27
CA TRP A 289 -6.21 9.60 -10.33
C TRP A 289 -5.38 10.17 -11.49
N TYR A 290 -4.10 9.76 -11.61
CA TYR A 290 -3.22 10.25 -12.68
C TYR A 290 -3.63 9.75 -14.07
N ALA A 291 -4.28 8.61 -14.17
CA ALA A 291 -4.81 8.12 -15.44
C ALA A 291 -5.96 8.99 -15.98
N PHE A 292 -6.83 9.51 -15.10
CA PHE A 292 -8.12 10.05 -15.52
C PHE A 292 -8.38 11.49 -15.07
N ILE A 293 -8.00 11.90 -13.87
CA ILE A 293 -8.46 13.18 -13.30
C ILE A 293 -7.76 14.40 -13.92
N PRO A 294 -6.45 14.45 -14.13
CA PRO A 294 -5.81 15.61 -14.76
C PRO A 294 -6.38 15.97 -16.13
N LYS A 295 -6.70 14.94 -16.93
CA LYS A 295 -7.30 15.12 -18.26
C LYS A 295 -8.75 15.59 -18.21
N ALA A 296 -9.43 15.38 -17.10
CA ALA A 296 -10.83 15.71 -16.89
C ALA A 296 -11.04 17.03 -16.13
N ALA A 297 -9.98 17.65 -15.59
CA ALA A 297 -10.08 18.75 -14.64
C ALA A 297 -11.02 19.87 -15.11
N SER A 298 -10.78 20.45 -16.29
CA SER A 298 -11.63 21.52 -16.83
C SER A 298 -13.09 21.09 -17.05
N VAL A 299 -13.32 19.83 -17.46
CA VAL A 299 -14.68 19.30 -17.68
C VAL A 299 -15.39 19.08 -16.34
N ILE A 300 -14.65 18.67 -15.31
CA ILE A 300 -15.17 18.51 -13.93
C ILE A 300 -15.55 19.88 -13.37
N GLU A 301 -14.68 20.89 -13.53
CA GLU A 301 -14.92 22.27 -13.09
C GLU A 301 -16.14 22.90 -13.76
N MET A 302 -16.43 22.54 -15.01
CA MET A 302 -17.65 22.92 -15.73
C MET A 302 -18.90 22.10 -15.29
N GLY A 303 -18.80 21.23 -14.28
CA GLY A 303 -19.91 20.41 -13.79
C GLY A 303 -20.25 19.19 -14.67
N GLN A 304 -19.44 18.87 -15.68
CA GLN A 304 -19.68 17.79 -16.64
C GLN A 304 -18.96 16.47 -16.26
N GLY A 305 -18.42 16.35 -15.05
CA GLY A 305 -17.62 15.19 -14.62
C GLY A 305 -18.34 13.85 -14.75
N LYS A 306 -19.65 13.81 -14.45
CA LYS A 306 -20.48 12.60 -14.62
C LYS A 306 -20.54 12.14 -16.08
N LEU A 307 -20.68 13.09 -17.02
CA LEU A 307 -20.72 12.78 -18.45
C LEU A 307 -19.36 12.32 -18.95
N TYR A 308 -18.28 12.98 -18.50
CA TYR A 308 -16.92 12.58 -18.83
C TYR A 308 -16.62 11.15 -18.33
N TYR A 309 -16.94 10.85 -17.07
CA TYR A 309 -16.79 9.49 -16.54
C TYR A 309 -17.48 8.46 -17.43
N LYS A 310 -18.77 8.68 -17.75
CA LYS A 310 -19.57 7.76 -18.55
C LYS A 310 -18.99 7.55 -19.96
N LYS A 311 -18.48 8.60 -20.61
CA LYS A 311 -18.05 8.59 -22.02
C LYS A 311 -16.58 8.22 -22.21
N ALA A 312 -15.70 8.64 -21.30
CA ALA A 312 -14.27 8.55 -21.46
C ALA A 312 -13.57 7.58 -20.49
N VAL A 313 -14.12 7.38 -19.27
CA VAL A 313 -13.45 6.56 -18.27
C VAL A 313 -14.04 5.16 -18.19
N LYS A 314 -15.35 5.04 -18.03
CA LYS A 314 -16.03 3.75 -17.85
C LYS A 314 -15.73 2.75 -18.97
N PRO A 315 -15.68 3.11 -20.27
CA PRO A 315 -15.38 2.17 -21.34
C PRO A 315 -13.96 1.59 -21.29
N VAL A 316 -13.01 2.30 -20.66
CA VAL A 316 -11.59 1.89 -20.58
C VAL A 316 -11.18 1.44 -19.18
N LEU A 317 -12.11 1.38 -18.24
CA LEU A 317 -11.83 1.03 -16.86
C LEU A 317 -11.24 -0.37 -16.71
N HIS A 318 -11.65 -1.31 -17.56
CA HIS A 318 -11.09 -2.66 -17.58
C HIS A 318 -9.60 -2.70 -17.95
N PHE A 319 -9.11 -1.79 -18.82
CA PHE A 319 -7.68 -1.68 -19.11
C PHE A 319 -6.89 -1.17 -17.90
N PHE A 320 -7.44 -0.17 -17.19
CA PHE A 320 -6.86 0.27 -15.92
C PHE A 320 -6.77 -0.87 -14.91
N MET A 321 -7.83 -1.68 -14.82
CA MET A 321 -7.88 -2.83 -13.91
C MET A 321 -6.90 -3.95 -14.25
N GLY A 322 -6.35 -4.01 -15.46
CA GLY A 322 -5.38 -5.04 -15.85
C GLY A 322 -4.22 -5.15 -14.85
N THR A 323 -3.52 -4.03 -14.61
CA THR A 323 -2.39 -4.02 -13.67
C THR A 323 -2.80 -4.22 -12.20
N VAL A 324 -4.00 -3.76 -11.81
CA VAL A 324 -4.56 -4.01 -10.48
C VAL A 324 -4.85 -5.50 -10.30
N PHE A 325 -5.43 -6.12 -11.32
CA PHE A 325 -5.75 -7.55 -11.31
C PHE A 325 -4.50 -8.43 -11.24
N GLU A 326 -3.43 -8.06 -11.96
CA GLU A 326 -2.14 -8.73 -11.81
C GLU A 326 -1.61 -8.68 -10.36
N ASP A 327 -1.72 -7.52 -9.68
CA ASP A 327 -1.35 -7.40 -8.26
C ASP A 327 -2.22 -8.31 -7.38
N MET A 328 -3.53 -8.37 -7.63
CA MET A 328 -4.45 -9.28 -6.93
C MET A 328 -4.09 -10.76 -7.17
N CYS A 329 -3.76 -11.14 -8.42
CA CYS A 329 -3.39 -12.52 -8.78
C CYS A 329 -2.05 -12.93 -8.12
N ARG A 330 -1.07 -12.02 -8.05
CA ARG A 330 0.18 -12.27 -7.32
C ARG A 330 -0.08 -12.47 -5.83
N TYR A 331 -0.93 -11.65 -5.23
CA TYR A 331 -1.32 -11.80 -3.83
C TYR A 331 -2.07 -13.11 -3.59
N TYR A 332 -2.99 -13.48 -4.49
CA TYR A 332 -3.66 -14.79 -4.45
C TYR A 332 -2.63 -15.94 -4.47
N THR A 333 -1.70 -15.92 -5.42
CA THR A 333 -0.67 -16.95 -5.56
C THR A 333 0.21 -17.02 -4.30
N PHE A 334 0.59 -15.87 -3.74
CA PHE A 334 1.30 -15.84 -2.45
C PHE A 334 0.47 -16.49 -1.34
N ARG A 335 -0.81 -16.18 -1.20
CA ARG A 335 -1.68 -16.81 -0.20
C ARG A 335 -1.81 -18.32 -0.40
N GLN A 336 -1.99 -18.79 -1.64
CA GLN A 336 -2.04 -20.22 -1.93
C GLN A 336 -0.72 -20.92 -1.55
N SER A 337 0.42 -20.25 -1.72
CA SER A 337 1.70 -20.79 -1.28
C SER A 337 1.82 -20.91 0.25
N VAL A 338 1.30 -19.92 1.00
CA VAL A 338 1.24 -19.97 2.47
C VAL A 338 0.32 -21.09 2.96
N LEU A 339 -0.75 -21.40 2.19
CA LEU A 339 -1.66 -22.50 2.45
C LEU A 339 -1.14 -23.86 1.92
N GLU A 340 0.13 -23.92 1.46
CA GLU A 340 0.80 -25.13 0.96
C GLU A 340 0.06 -25.82 -0.21
N LYS A 341 -0.63 -25.00 -1.04
CA LYS A 341 -1.39 -25.54 -2.18
C LYS A 341 -0.52 -25.91 -3.39
N PHE A 342 0.74 -25.48 -3.41
CA PHE A 342 1.70 -25.88 -4.43
C PHE A 342 2.63 -26.96 -3.88
N ASN A 343 3.01 -27.89 -4.75
CA ASN A 343 3.90 -28.99 -4.36
C ASN A 343 5.38 -28.54 -4.31
N CYS A 344 5.61 -27.39 -3.69
CA CYS A 344 6.96 -26.81 -3.44
C CYS A 344 6.86 -25.63 -2.46
N PHE A 345 7.99 -25.29 -1.84
CA PHE A 345 8.13 -24.14 -0.97
C PHE A 345 8.45 -22.88 -1.79
N ILE A 346 7.45 -22.02 -2.00
CA ILE A 346 7.61 -20.75 -2.73
C ILE A 346 8.37 -19.74 -1.86
N THR A 347 9.48 -19.23 -2.39
CA THR A 347 10.35 -18.24 -1.74
C THR A 347 10.15 -16.82 -2.24
N ALA A 348 9.62 -16.65 -3.45
CA ALA A 348 9.36 -15.35 -4.05
C ALA A 348 8.15 -15.39 -5.00
N VAL A 349 7.38 -14.30 -5.04
CA VAL A 349 6.30 -14.08 -6.02
C VAL A 349 6.50 -12.71 -6.66
N GLY A 350 6.47 -12.65 -7.99
CA GLY A 350 6.69 -11.41 -8.74
C GLY A 350 6.27 -11.51 -10.20
N THR A 351 6.90 -10.70 -11.02
CA THR A 351 6.69 -10.63 -12.48
C THR A 351 8.02 -10.89 -13.17
N TRP A 352 7.98 -11.52 -14.30
CA TRP A 352 9.13 -11.63 -15.19
C TRP A 352 8.89 -10.78 -16.46
N TRP A 353 9.94 -10.14 -16.97
CA TRP A 353 9.93 -9.48 -18.28
C TRP A 353 11.26 -9.60 -18.98
N GLY A 354 11.20 -9.66 -20.30
CA GLY A 354 12.36 -9.84 -21.15
C GLY A 354 12.01 -9.75 -22.62
N THR A 355 12.72 -10.50 -23.43
CA THR A 355 12.47 -10.58 -24.88
C THR A 355 12.32 -12.03 -25.30
N GLU A 356 11.43 -12.28 -26.26
CA GLU A 356 11.35 -13.54 -26.98
C GLU A 356 11.56 -13.30 -28.49
N THR A 357 12.06 -14.32 -29.17
CA THR A 357 12.19 -14.31 -30.63
C THR A 357 11.04 -15.11 -31.20
N VAL A 358 10.20 -14.48 -32.02
CA VAL A 358 9.05 -15.11 -32.69
C VAL A 358 9.22 -14.96 -34.21
N LEU A 359 8.54 -15.81 -35.00
CA LEU A 359 8.42 -15.65 -36.43
C LEU A 359 7.23 -14.72 -36.73
N ASN A 360 7.44 -13.68 -37.54
CA ASN A 360 6.36 -12.85 -38.03
C ASN A 360 5.55 -13.58 -39.14
N SER A 361 4.51 -12.96 -39.64
CA SER A 361 3.68 -13.50 -40.75
C SER A 361 4.46 -13.82 -42.01
N ASN A 362 5.64 -13.24 -42.18
CA ASN A 362 6.52 -13.45 -43.35
C ASN A 362 7.60 -14.53 -43.09
N GLY A 363 7.61 -15.19 -41.90
CA GLY A 363 8.61 -16.19 -41.51
C GLY A 363 9.95 -15.60 -41.03
N GLU A 364 10.03 -14.28 -40.82
CA GLU A 364 11.24 -13.62 -40.33
C GLU A 364 11.30 -13.64 -38.81
N LYS A 365 12.49 -13.80 -38.23
CA LYS A 365 12.71 -13.72 -36.78
C LYS A 365 12.61 -12.28 -36.31
N VAL A 366 11.64 -12.02 -35.41
CA VAL A 366 11.43 -10.72 -34.77
C VAL A 366 11.62 -10.89 -33.27
N VAL A 367 12.38 -9.99 -32.67
CA VAL A 367 12.53 -9.91 -31.20
C VAL A 367 11.46 -8.97 -30.68
N GLN A 368 10.64 -9.47 -29.76
CA GLN A 368 9.60 -8.67 -29.08
C GLN A 368 9.76 -8.70 -27.57
N SER A 369 9.37 -7.59 -26.92
CA SER A 369 9.30 -7.53 -25.47
C SER A 369 8.08 -8.30 -24.99
N VAL A 370 8.27 -9.10 -23.93
CA VAL A 370 7.24 -9.93 -23.32
C VAL A 370 7.37 -9.91 -21.81
N ASP A 371 6.28 -10.19 -21.14
CA ASP A 371 6.20 -10.34 -19.69
C ASP A 371 5.40 -11.59 -19.30
N ILE A 372 5.54 -11.98 -18.05
CA ILE A 372 4.72 -13.00 -17.40
C ILE A 372 4.18 -12.36 -16.12
N ASP A 373 2.86 -12.28 -16.01
CA ASP A 373 2.17 -11.51 -14.97
C ASP A 373 2.43 -12.03 -13.57
N VAL A 374 2.46 -13.36 -13.42
CA VAL A 374 2.68 -14.05 -12.15
C VAL A 374 3.79 -15.09 -12.31
N VAL A 375 4.85 -14.93 -11.55
CA VAL A 375 5.91 -15.92 -11.42
C VAL A 375 6.16 -16.16 -9.94
N ALA A 376 5.95 -17.39 -9.47
CA ALA A 376 6.28 -17.78 -8.11
C ALA A 376 7.40 -18.82 -8.16
N LEU A 377 8.49 -18.54 -7.43
CA LEU A 377 9.73 -19.34 -7.48
C LEU A 377 10.00 -20.04 -6.15
N SER A 378 10.41 -21.28 -6.25
CA SER A 378 11.11 -22.00 -5.19
C SER A 378 12.59 -22.03 -5.53
N GLU A 379 13.38 -21.16 -4.90
CA GLU A 379 14.82 -21.09 -5.12
C GLU A 379 15.53 -22.36 -4.63
N MET A 380 15.01 -22.99 -3.58
CA MET A 380 15.58 -24.17 -2.96
C MET A 380 15.35 -25.43 -3.81
N GLU A 381 14.14 -25.57 -4.36
CA GLU A 381 13.74 -26.77 -5.13
C GLU A 381 13.90 -26.58 -6.64
N LYS A 382 14.23 -25.37 -7.09
CA LYS A 382 14.29 -24.98 -8.51
C LYS A 382 12.97 -25.29 -9.25
N LYS A 383 11.85 -25.01 -8.60
CA LYS A 383 10.50 -25.15 -9.15
C LYS A 383 9.84 -23.78 -9.34
N ALA A 384 8.94 -23.69 -10.29
CA ALA A 384 8.18 -22.46 -10.55
C ALA A 384 6.69 -22.72 -10.81
N VAL A 385 5.89 -21.74 -10.42
CA VAL A 385 4.48 -21.57 -10.79
C VAL A 385 4.38 -20.35 -11.67
N ILE A 386 3.75 -20.48 -12.83
CA ILE A 386 3.65 -19.42 -13.84
C ILE A 386 2.18 -19.08 -14.08
N GLY A 387 1.84 -17.79 -14.15
CA GLY A 387 0.45 -17.38 -14.31
C GLY A 387 0.26 -16.21 -15.30
N GLU A 388 -0.89 -16.20 -15.94
CA GLU A 388 -1.36 -15.13 -16.83
C GLU A 388 -2.70 -14.60 -16.34
N CYS A 389 -2.91 -13.28 -16.42
CA CYS A 389 -4.06 -12.58 -15.85
C CYS A 389 -4.87 -11.84 -16.92
N LYS A 390 -6.18 -12.05 -16.97
CA LYS A 390 -7.07 -11.38 -17.94
C LYS A 390 -8.29 -10.77 -17.23
N PHE A 391 -8.27 -9.45 -17.03
CA PHE A 391 -9.42 -8.67 -16.54
C PHE A 391 -10.19 -8.11 -17.74
N LYS A 392 -10.84 -9.01 -18.50
CA LYS A 392 -11.60 -8.68 -19.70
C LYS A 392 -12.91 -9.45 -19.73
N HIS A 393 -13.93 -8.90 -20.42
CA HIS A 393 -15.21 -9.58 -20.62
C HIS A 393 -15.16 -10.70 -21.68
N GLU A 394 -13.98 -11.00 -22.19
CA GLU A 394 -13.71 -12.12 -23.09
C GLU A 394 -13.19 -13.31 -22.29
N LYS A 395 -13.62 -14.52 -22.68
CA LYS A 395 -13.13 -15.75 -22.08
C LYS A 395 -11.69 -16.05 -22.51
N ILE A 396 -10.90 -16.58 -21.59
CA ILE A 396 -9.57 -17.11 -21.92
C ILE A 396 -9.74 -18.31 -22.86
N ASP A 397 -8.99 -18.32 -23.93
CA ASP A 397 -8.98 -19.36 -24.94
C ASP A 397 -7.65 -20.16 -24.95
N LYS A 398 -7.57 -21.15 -25.87
CA LYS A 398 -6.38 -21.96 -26.10
C LYS A 398 -5.15 -21.12 -26.42
N GLY A 399 -5.31 -20.04 -27.19
CA GLY A 399 -4.20 -19.20 -27.62
C GLY A 399 -3.47 -18.52 -26.46
N ILE A 400 -4.20 -18.09 -25.42
CA ILE A 400 -3.63 -17.53 -24.20
C ILE A 400 -2.82 -18.58 -23.42
N TYR A 401 -3.35 -19.81 -23.34
CA TYR A 401 -2.64 -20.92 -22.69
C TYR A 401 -1.34 -21.28 -23.43
N GLU A 402 -1.40 -21.43 -24.77
CA GLU A 402 -0.21 -21.73 -25.59
C GLU A 402 0.84 -20.61 -25.51
N MET A 403 0.40 -19.35 -25.45
CA MET A 403 1.28 -18.22 -25.22
C MET A 403 1.99 -18.31 -23.87
N LEU A 404 1.27 -18.63 -22.79
CA LEU A 404 1.83 -18.78 -21.46
C LEU A 404 2.89 -19.88 -21.41
N ILE A 405 2.60 -21.06 -22.00
CA ILE A 405 3.57 -22.17 -22.07
C ILE A 405 4.81 -21.75 -22.87
N ARG A 406 4.65 -21.09 -24.02
CA ARG A 406 5.77 -20.60 -24.81
C ARG A 406 6.65 -19.64 -24.02
N ARG A 407 6.05 -18.68 -23.30
CA ARG A 407 6.79 -17.72 -22.46
C ARG A 407 7.48 -18.40 -21.29
N ALA A 408 6.86 -19.41 -20.67
CA ALA A 408 7.45 -20.19 -19.58
C ALA A 408 8.77 -20.87 -19.98
N ASN A 409 9.00 -21.15 -21.28
CA ASN A 409 10.26 -21.70 -21.77
C ASN A 409 11.48 -20.81 -21.51
N VAL A 410 11.29 -19.53 -21.23
CA VAL A 410 12.40 -18.63 -20.82
C VAL A 410 12.84 -18.91 -19.39
N ILE A 411 11.94 -19.40 -18.56
CA ILE A 411 12.19 -19.70 -17.13
C ILE A 411 12.59 -21.18 -16.96
N SER A 412 12.04 -22.07 -17.78
CA SER A 412 12.20 -23.52 -17.67
C SER A 412 13.65 -24.04 -17.71
N PRO A 413 14.65 -23.37 -18.33
CA PRO A 413 16.05 -23.82 -18.22
C PRO A 413 16.63 -23.79 -16.80
N THR A 414 16.04 -22.95 -15.92
CA THR A 414 16.51 -22.78 -14.54
C THR A 414 15.58 -23.41 -13.51
N TYR A 415 14.27 -23.43 -13.82
CA TYR A 415 13.22 -23.89 -12.90
C TYR A 415 12.29 -24.91 -13.59
N ASP A 416 11.98 -26.01 -12.93
CA ASP A 416 10.91 -26.92 -13.39
C ASP A 416 9.54 -26.25 -13.18
N ILE A 417 8.78 -26.14 -14.25
CA ILE A 417 7.45 -25.55 -14.19
C ILE A 417 6.46 -26.63 -13.73
N ILE A 418 6.01 -26.48 -12.49
CA ILE A 418 5.11 -27.46 -11.85
C ILE A 418 3.64 -27.09 -12.01
N THR A 419 3.29 -25.81 -12.23
CA THR A 419 1.91 -25.34 -12.33
C THR A 419 1.81 -24.11 -13.24
N TYR A 420 0.77 -24.11 -14.08
CA TYR A 420 0.31 -22.95 -14.86
C TYR A 420 -1.02 -22.48 -14.30
N ILE A 421 -1.15 -21.19 -13.99
CA ILE A 421 -2.38 -20.61 -13.48
C ILE A 421 -2.93 -19.61 -14.51
N LEU A 422 -4.18 -19.76 -14.87
CA LEU A 422 -4.89 -18.78 -15.70
C LEU A 422 -5.95 -18.08 -14.85
N PHE A 423 -5.81 -16.76 -14.71
CA PHE A 423 -6.73 -15.92 -13.94
C PHE A 423 -7.68 -15.18 -14.88
N SER A 424 -8.99 -15.31 -14.67
CA SER A 424 -9.99 -14.74 -15.57
C SER A 424 -11.13 -14.03 -14.84
N LEU A 425 -11.51 -12.84 -15.36
CA LEU A 425 -12.76 -12.18 -14.98
C LEU A 425 -13.98 -12.97 -15.53
N SER A 426 -13.92 -13.41 -16.78
CA SER A 426 -15.08 -13.92 -17.54
C SER A 426 -15.04 -15.43 -17.80
N GLY A 427 -14.10 -16.14 -17.17
CA GLY A 427 -13.97 -17.59 -17.29
C GLY A 427 -13.27 -18.04 -18.58
N TYR A 428 -13.57 -19.27 -19.01
CA TYR A 428 -12.78 -20.01 -19.97
C TYR A 428 -13.65 -20.52 -21.11
N THR A 429 -13.05 -20.77 -22.28
CA THR A 429 -13.74 -21.43 -23.39
C THR A 429 -13.90 -22.92 -23.09
N LYS A 430 -14.85 -23.58 -23.77
CA LYS A 430 -15.11 -25.04 -23.63
C LYS A 430 -13.90 -25.90 -23.98
N TRP A 431 -12.89 -25.35 -24.63
CA TRP A 431 -11.66 -26.08 -24.92
C TRP A 431 -10.96 -26.56 -23.65
N PHE A 432 -11.03 -25.79 -22.55
CA PHE A 432 -10.44 -26.19 -21.27
C PHE A 432 -11.11 -27.41 -20.62
N ASP A 433 -12.38 -27.69 -20.96
CA ASP A 433 -13.08 -28.89 -20.49
C ASP A 433 -12.45 -30.17 -21.07
N THR A 434 -11.69 -30.05 -22.18
CA THR A 434 -11.00 -31.16 -22.86
C THR A 434 -9.52 -31.25 -22.54
N LEU A 435 -8.98 -30.29 -21.81
CA LEU A 435 -7.56 -30.23 -21.45
C LEU A 435 -7.24 -31.29 -20.38
N GLN A 436 -6.33 -32.22 -20.69
CA GLN A 436 -5.84 -33.24 -19.77
C GLN A 436 -4.45 -32.88 -19.21
N ASP A 437 -4.25 -31.64 -18.77
CA ASP A 437 -3.00 -31.18 -18.17
C ASP A 437 -3.23 -30.87 -16.68
N GLU A 438 -2.78 -31.80 -15.83
CA GLU A 438 -2.89 -31.66 -14.37
C GLU A 438 -2.08 -30.48 -13.80
N LYS A 439 -1.15 -29.91 -14.58
CA LYS A 439 -0.40 -28.73 -14.18
C LYS A 439 -1.20 -27.44 -14.32
N VAL A 440 -2.37 -27.45 -14.95
CA VAL A 440 -3.17 -26.25 -15.23
C VAL A 440 -4.21 -26.02 -14.16
N ILE A 441 -4.19 -24.84 -13.56
CA ILE A 441 -5.19 -24.36 -12.60
C ILE A 441 -5.92 -23.18 -13.23
N LEU A 442 -7.25 -23.26 -13.26
CA LEU A 442 -8.13 -22.20 -13.73
C LEU A 442 -8.72 -21.48 -12.52
N VAL A 443 -8.50 -20.17 -12.41
CA VAL A 443 -8.97 -19.36 -11.28
C VAL A 443 -9.81 -18.20 -11.76
N SER A 444 -11.10 -18.25 -11.52
CA SER A 444 -12.01 -17.14 -11.76
C SER A 444 -11.89 -16.06 -10.70
N LEU A 445 -12.28 -14.81 -11.02
CA LEU A 445 -12.37 -13.73 -10.04
C LEU A 445 -13.26 -14.12 -8.85
N LYS A 446 -14.32 -14.90 -9.08
CA LYS A 446 -15.21 -15.41 -8.02
C LYS A 446 -14.43 -16.28 -7.03
N GLU A 447 -13.67 -17.25 -7.53
CA GLU A 447 -12.87 -18.16 -6.70
C GLU A 447 -11.78 -17.43 -5.91
N MET A 448 -11.27 -16.31 -6.42
CA MET A 448 -10.32 -15.47 -5.67
C MET A 448 -10.95 -14.85 -4.41
N TYR A 449 -12.26 -14.65 -4.37
CA TYR A 449 -12.98 -14.08 -3.23
C TYR A 449 -13.63 -15.13 -2.31
N GLU A 450 -13.86 -16.33 -2.78
CA GLU A 450 -14.54 -17.41 -2.05
C GLU A 450 -13.57 -18.42 -1.39
N GLN A 451 -12.38 -17.97 -1.01
CA GLN A 451 -11.33 -18.80 -0.39
C GLN A 451 -11.65 -19.22 1.05
#